data_cbb9b442b70fedf529f6eb5f428c13a6
#
_entry.id   cbb9b442b70fedf529f6eb5f428c13a6
#
_cell.length_a   1.000
_cell.length_b   1.000
_cell.length_c   1.000
_cell.angle_alpha   90.00
_cell.angle_beta   90.00
_cell.angle_gamma   90.00
#
_symmetry.space_group_name_H-M   'P 1'
#
loop_
_entity.id
_entity.type
_entity.pdbx_description
1 polymer ?
#
loop_
_entity_poly.entity_id
_entity_poly.type
_entity_poly.pdbx_seq_one_letter_code
_entity_poly.pdbx_strand_id
1 'polypeptide(L)'
;MTVQQLSTTVIIIGAGPAGAGTSFFLTKYGIPHIVIEKETFPRDKVCGDACSGKTALVINRANPEWLAEILGDAQSFLPSWGITFVAPDGKSLDIPFTLARTQETPAPGFTVPRMVLDDFLFNKMPSPYCTIFQNATVSEIARVGDSVKVTMTHERAIYEVTASLIIGADGDKSMVRKQFSGLDTTPKTYAVGLRAYYEGVTGLSKDNFIELHFLPEMLPGYLWIFPLPNGMANVGVGILSEVVRKKKINLREQMLHAIKTNPQIAPRFANAKLNGKIQGWGLPLAMERQNLSGDNFILTGDAACLIDPFSGEGIGNALYSGMLAAMAIQHAVEQNDFSGAFLKSAYDDVVYKRLGDELRISAALQKLCKYQWLFNFVVKKARKSASLRNTISAMFSNIDLRDQLRRPSFYLKILFNR
;
A
#
# COMPACT_ATOMS: atom_id res chain seq x y z
N MET A 1 -3.82 38.91 -10.30
CA MET A 1 -3.88 37.65 -11.06
C MET A 1 -5.32 37.28 -11.19
N THR A 2 -5.77 36.95 -12.39
CA THR A 2 -7.16 36.49 -12.62
C THR A 2 -7.31 35.09 -12.05
N VAL A 3 -8.30 34.89 -11.19
CA VAL A 3 -8.63 33.57 -10.66
C VAL A 3 -9.51 32.84 -11.66
N GLN A 4 -9.10 31.66 -12.07
CA GLN A 4 -9.88 30.79 -12.96
C GLN A 4 -10.84 29.94 -12.15
N GLN A 5 -12.12 29.93 -12.51
CA GLN A 5 -13.17 29.16 -11.85
C GLN A 5 -13.45 27.87 -12.62
N LEU A 6 -13.42 26.75 -11.93
CA LEU A 6 -13.76 25.43 -12.47
C LEU A 6 -14.81 24.75 -11.58
N SER A 7 -15.57 23.86 -12.17
CA SER A 7 -16.52 23.02 -11.42
C SER A 7 -16.50 21.58 -11.95
N THR A 8 -16.71 20.63 -11.04
CA THR A 8 -16.81 19.21 -11.36
C THR A 8 -17.66 18.48 -10.31
N THR A 9 -17.96 17.22 -10.51
CA THR A 9 -18.65 16.41 -9.48
C THR A 9 -17.70 16.03 -8.35
N VAL A 10 -16.47 15.64 -8.68
CA VAL A 10 -15.48 15.13 -7.71
C VAL A 10 -14.12 15.77 -7.93
N ILE A 11 -13.46 16.19 -6.85
CA ILE A 11 -12.04 16.56 -6.85
C ILE A 11 -11.24 15.42 -6.19
N ILE A 12 -10.16 14.97 -6.83
CA ILE A 12 -9.21 14.01 -6.29
C ILE A 12 -7.89 14.72 -6.02
N ILE A 13 -7.43 14.74 -4.77
CA ILE A 13 -6.11 15.28 -4.43
C ILE A 13 -5.09 14.13 -4.37
N GLY A 14 -4.14 14.14 -5.31
CA GLY A 14 -3.10 13.14 -5.50
C GLY A 14 -3.41 12.11 -6.59
N ALA A 15 -2.43 11.88 -7.47
CA ALA A 15 -2.49 10.92 -8.58
C ALA A 15 -1.68 9.63 -8.32
N GLY A 16 -1.38 9.31 -7.06
CA GLY A 16 -0.80 8.03 -6.66
C GLY A 16 -1.81 6.88 -6.83
N PRO A 17 -1.47 5.64 -6.40
CA PRO A 17 -2.33 4.48 -6.58
C PRO A 17 -3.77 4.65 -6.09
N ALA A 18 -4.00 5.38 -4.98
CA ALA A 18 -5.34 5.64 -4.45
C ALA A 18 -6.15 6.55 -5.39
N GLY A 19 -5.54 7.66 -5.85
CA GLY A 19 -6.19 8.58 -6.79
C GLY A 19 -6.42 7.95 -8.15
N ALA A 20 -5.44 7.21 -8.66
CA ALA A 20 -5.57 6.47 -9.93
C ALA A 20 -6.70 5.42 -9.83
N GLY A 21 -6.72 4.62 -8.75
CA GLY A 21 -7.80 3.66 -8.53
C GLY A 21 -9.18 4.32 -8.45
N THR A 22 -9.30 5.50 -7.80
CA THR A 22 -10.55 6.25 -7.79
C THR A 22 -10.92 6.74 -9.19
N SER A 23 -9.99 7.37 -9.92
CA SER A 23 -10.21 7.93 -11.25
C SER A 23 -10.63 6.87 -12.27
N PHE A 24 -10.01 5.67 -12.27
CA PHE A 24 -10.37 4.59 -13.18
C PHE A 24 -11.85 4.20 -13.07
N PHE A 25 -12.34 4.06 -11.86
CA PHE A 25 -13.73 3.63 -11.66
C PHE A 25 -14.72 4.79 -11.79
N LEU A 26 -14.36 6.04 -11.45
CA LEU A 26 -15.19 7.21 -11.78
C LEU A 26 -15.35 7.36 -13.30
N THR A 27 -14.27 7.19 -14.06
CA THR A 27 -14.31 7.16 -15.53
C THR A 27 -15.25 6.06 -16.03
N LYS A 28 -15.17 4.86 -15.46
CA LYS A 28 -16.03 3.73 -15.82
C LYS A 28 -17.52 4.01 -15.55
N TYR A 29 -17.81 4.84 -14.55
CA TYR A 29 -19.19 5.26 -14.20
C TYR A 29 -19.62 6.54 -14.89
N GLY A 30 -18.78 7.14 -15.75
CA GLY A 30 -19.09 8.38 -16.46
C GLY A 30 -19.18 9.60 -15.55
N ILE A 31 -18.50 9.60 -14.39
CA ILE A 31 -18.56 10.69 -13.40
C ILE A 31 -17.42 11.68 -13.65
N PRO A 32 -17.75 12.97 -13.96
CA PRO A 32 -16.75 14.00 -14.16
C PRO A 32 -15.93 14.24 -12.89
N HIS A 33 -14.60 14.30 -13.05
CA HIS A 33 -13.70 14.55 -11.93
C HIS A 33 -12.42 15.29 -12.37
N ILE A 34 -11.86 16.04 -11.42
CA ILE A 34 -10.58 16.74 -11.58
C ILE A 34 -9.57 16.11 -10.62
N VAL A 35 -8.42 15.72 -11.16
CA VAL A 35 -7.28 15.22 -10.40
C VAL A 35 -6.23 16.32 -10.27
N ILE A 36 -5.82 16.60 -9.03
CA ILE A 36 -4.80 17.62 -8.73
C ILE A 36 -3.58 16.90 -8.14
N GLU A 37 -2.46 16.95 -8.87
CA GLU A 37 -1.20 16.33 -8.47
C GLU A 37 -0.09 17.39 -8.39
N LYS A 38 0.65 17.37 -7.28
CA LYS A 38 1.72 18.34 -7.03
C LYS A 38 3.01 18.05 -7.79
N GLU A 39 3.26 16.79 -8.12
CA GLU A 39 4.45 16.36 -8.84
C GLU A 39 4.16 16.24 -10.34
N THR A 40 5.22 16.07 -11.13
CA THR A 40 5.14 15.71 -12.55
C THR A 40 5.58 14.28 -12.72
N PHE A 41 4.81 13.46 -13.41
CA PHE A 41 5.16 12.07 -13.73
C PHE A 41 6.10 11.99 -14.94
N PRO A 42 7.03 11.02 -14.99
CA PRO A 42 7.30 10.00 -13.95
C PRO A 42 8.01 10.58 -12.71
N ARG A 43 7.60 10.13 -11.53
CA ARG A 43 8.22 10.55 -10.27
C ARG A 43 8.50 9.37 -9.35
N ASP A 44 9.54 9.44 -8.53
CA ASP A 44 9.81 8.42 -7.51
C ASP A 44 8.92 8.60 -6.27
N LYS A 45 8.67 7.49 -5.57
CA LYS A 45 8.02 7.46 -4.26
C LYS A 45 8.70 6.39 -3.41
N VAL A 46 9.16 6.75 -2.23
CA VAL A 46 9.80 5.79 -1.31
C VAL A 46 8.83 4.67 -0.95
N CYS A 47 9.20 3.43 -1.29
CA CYS A 47 8.39 2.23 -1.14
C CYS A 47 9.26 0.97 -1.20
N GLY A 48 8.73 -0.20 -0.79
CA GLY A 48 9.33 -1.51 -1.03
C GLY A 48 9.14 -2.04 -2.45
N ASP A 49 8.28 -1.40 -3.26
CA ASP A 49 8.05 -1.75 -4.67
C ASP A 49 7.40 -3.13 -4.93
N ALA A 50 6.87 -3.77 -3.90
CA ALA A 50 6.12 -5.01 -4.05
C ALA A 50 4.63 -4.75 -4.24
N CYS A 51 4.06 -5.38 -5.25
CA CYS A 51 2.65 -5.32 -5.61
C CYS A 51 2.00 -6.69 -5.38
N SER A 52 1.02 -6.72 -4.48
CA SER A 52 0.28 -7.92 -4.12
C SER A 52 -0.79 -8.30 -5.15
N GLY A 53 -1.38 -9.47 -4.99
CA GLY A 53 -2.53 -9.91 -5.79
C GLY A 53 -3.73 -8.94 -5.71
N LYS A 54 -3.83 -8.12 -4.66
CA LYS A 54 -4.85 -7.08 -4.56
C LYS A 54 -4.62 -5.96 -5.59
N THR A 55 -3.35 -5.58 -5.82
CA THR A 55 -2.98 -4.65 -6.88
C THR A 55 -3.39 -5.18 -8.24
N ALA A 56 -3.01 -6.43 -8.57
CA ALA A 56 -3.38 -7.09 -9.82
C ALA A 56 -4.91 -7.19 -9.98
N LEU A 57 -5.64 -7.53 -8.92
CA LEU A 57 -7.10 -7.63 -8.91
C LEU A 57 -7.76 -6.31 -9.30
N VAL A 58 -7.34 -5.18 -8.70
CA VAL A 58 -7.98 -3.89 -8.97
C VAL A 58 -7.66 -3.40 -10.37
N ILE A 59 -6.41 -3.58 -10.84
CA ILE A 59 -6.03 -3.25 -12.21
C ILE A 59 -6.85 -4.07 -13.21
N ASN A 60 -6.98 -5.38 -12.99
CA ASN A 60 -7.79 -6.27 -13.83
C ASN A 60 -9.28 -5.87 -13.86
N ARG A 61 -9.83 -5.42 -12.74
CA ARG A 61 -11.22 -4.93 -12.65
C ARG A 61 -11.41 -3.59 -13.37
N ALA A 62 -10.40 -2.74 -13.34
CA ALA A 62 -10.42 -1.49 -14.09
C ALA A 62 -10.38 -1.77 -15.60
N ASN A 63 -9.36 -2.50 -16.06
CA ASN A 63 -9.25 -3.00 -17.43
C ASN A 63 -8.35 -4.26 -17.47
N PRO A 64 -8.84 -5.43 -17.92
CA PRO A 64 -8.05 -6.65 -18.03
C PRO A 64 -6.81 -6.53 -18.94
N GLU A 65 -6.87 -5.69 -19.98
CA GLU A 65 -5.75 -5.46 -20.90
C GLU A 65 -4.56 -4.79 -20.18
N TRP A 66 -4.81 -3.93 -19.19
CA TRP A 66 -3.74 -3.29 -18.42
C TRP A 66 -2.99 -4.30 -17.56
N LEU A 67 -3.68 -5.27 -16.99
CA LEU A 67 -3.01 -6.35 -16.27
C LEU A 67 -2.22 -7.25 -17.23
N ALA A 68 -2.77 -7.56 -18.41
CA ALA A 68 -2.07 -8.32 -19.44
C ALA A 68 -0.79 -7.60 -19.91
N GLU A 69 -0.83 -6.27 -20.08
CA GLU A 69 0.33 -5.44 -20.40
C GLU A 69 1.42 -5.56 -19.31
N ILE A 70 1.05 -5.42 -18.03
CA ILE A 70 1.97 -5.60 -16.89
C ILE A 70 2.59 -6.99 -16.89
N LEU A 71 1.79 -8.04 -17.04
CA LEU A 71 2.27 -9.41 -16.97
C LEU A 71 3.08 -9.81 -18.22
N GLY A 72 2.91 -9.11 -19.34
CA GLY A 72 3.67 -9.29 -20.57
C GLY A 72 5.04 -8.58 -20.56
N ASP A 73 5.25 -7.60 -19.68
CA ASP A 73 6.50 -6.83 -19.57
C ASP A 73 7.31 -7.20 -18.33
N ALA A 74 7.93 -8.38 -18.37
CA ALA A 74 8.79 -8.84 -17.27
C ALA A 74 10.10 -8.02 -17.12
N GLN A 75 10.42 -7.13 -18.06
CA GLN A 75 11.58 -6.24 -17.97
C GLN A 75 11.30 -5.05 -17.04
N SER A 76 10.06 -4.59 -16.98
CA SER A 76 9.63 -3.49 -16.11
C SER A 76 8.94 -4.01 -14.83
N PHE A 77 8.15 -5.09 -14.95
CA PHE A 77 7.33 -5.67 -13.88
C PHE A 77 7.79 -7.11 -13.61
N LEU A 78 8.64 -7.29 -12.59
CA LEU A 78 9.18 -8.61 -12.28
C LEU A 78 8.13 -9.49 -11.59
N PRO A 79 7.69 -10.63 -12.19
CA PRO A 79 6.73 -11.52 -11.55
C PRO A 79 7.25 -12.06 -10.21
N SER A 80 6.42 -12.01 -9.16
CA SER A 80 6.73 -12.53 -7.83
C SER A 80 5.75 -13.62 -7.42
N TRP A 81 6.29 -14.76 -6.94
CA TRP A 81 5.51 -15.97 -6.70
C TRP A 81 5.35 -16.31 -5.23
N GLY A 82 5.91 -15.52 -4.34
CA GLY A 82 5.82 -15.84 -2.92
C GLY A 82 6.55 -14.86 -2.02
N ILE A 83 6.55 -15.21 -0.75
CA ILE A 83 7.23 -14.47 0.31
C ILE A 83 8.09 -15.43 1.14
N THR A 84 9.30 -15.00 1.47
CA THR A 84 10.17 -15.66 2.43
C THR A 84 10.18 -14.88 3.74
N PHE A 85 9.75 -15.52 4.82
CA PHE A 85 9.92 -15.02 6.17
C PHE A 85 11.20 -15.56 6.79
N VAL A 86 12.09 -14.69 7.22
CA VAL A 86 13.29 -15.08 7.98
C VAL A 86 13.09 -14.70 9.43
N ALA A 87 13.00 -15.73 10.28
CA ALA A 87 12.77 -15.58 11.71
C ALA A 87 14.01 -15.02 12.44
N PRO A 88 13.85 -14.47 13.68
CA PRO A 88 14.96 -13.96 14.46
C PRO A 88 16.09 -14.97 14.75
N ASP A 89 15.78 -16.30 14.74
CA ASP A 89 16.78 -17.37 14.86
C ASP A 89 17.45 -17.76 13.53
N GLY A 90 17.18 -16.99 12.47
CA GLY A 90 17.74 -17.20 11.13
C GLY A 90 17.04 -18.27 10.29
N LYS A 91 16.01 -18.94 10.79
CA LYS A 91 15.28 -19.94 10.00
C LYS A 91 14.32 -19.27 9.02
N SER A 92 14.41 -19.66 7.76
CA SER A 92 13.51 -19.17 6.69
C SER A 92 12.28 -20.07 6.53
N LEU A 93 11.19 -19.47 6.09
CA LEU A 93 9.93 -20.11 5.72
C LEU A 93 9.45 -19.51 4.40
N ASP A 94 9.47 -20.30 3.36
CA ASP A 94 8.97 -19.93 2.04
C ASP A 94 7.47 -20.21 1.96
N ILE A 95 6.72 -19.19 1.58
CA ILE A 95 5.28 -19.24 1.41
C ILE A 95 4.97 -18.82 -0.04
N PRO A 96 4.64 -19.79 -0.92
CA PRO A 96 4.20 -19.46 -2.27
C PRO A 96 2.82 -18.79 -2.22
N PHE A 97 2.59 -17.80 -3.08
CA PHE A 97 1.29 -17.13 -3.21
C PHE A 97 0.24 -18.00 -3.90
N THR A 98 0.64 -19.03 -4.63
CA THR A 98 -0.24 -20.03 -5.22
C THR A 98 0.33 -21.42 -5.01
N LEU A 99 -0.54 -22.40 -4.71
CA LEU A 99 -0.14 -23.79 -4.46
C LEU A 99 -0.18 -24.65 -5.74
N ALA A 100 -0.96 -24.21 -6.75
CA ALA A 100 -1.12 -24.91 -8.02
C ALA A 100 -0.64 -24.02 -9.16
N ARG A 101 0.67 -24.00 -9.39
CA ARG A 101 1.30 -23.27 -10.49
C ARG A 101 1.41 -24.15 -11.72
N THR A 102 0.85 -23.67 -12.84
CA THR A 102 1.07 -24.20 -14.19
C THR A 102 1.85 -23.18 -15.02
N GLN A 103 2.27 -23.53 -16.23
CA GLN A 103 2.91 -22.57 -17.13
C GLN A 103 1.99 -21.42 -17.55
N GLU A 104 0.68 -21.65 -17.53
CA GLU A 104 -0.35 -20.67 -17.90
C GLU A 104 -0.83 -19.84 -16.71
N THR A 105 -0.47 -20.20 -15.48
CA THR A 105 -0.90 -19.48 -14.28
C THR A 105 -0.21 -18.10 -14.25
N PRO A 106 -0.96 -16.97 -14.24
CA PRO A 106 -0.36 -15.66 -14.12
C PRO A 106 0.25 -15.49 -12.73
N ALA A 107 1.34 -14.72 -12.65
CA ALA A 107 1.96 -14.42 -11.36
C ALA A 107 0.96 -13.66 -10.47
N PRO A 108 0.76 -14.09 -9.21
CA PRO A 108 -0.21 -13.46 -8.32
C PRO A 108 0.22 -12.08 -7.82
N GLY A 109 1.50 -11.74 -7.98
CA GLY A 109 2.06 -10.44 -7.64
C GLY A 109 3.28 -10.12 -8.50
N PHE A 110 3.82 -8.93 -8.34
CA PHE A 110 5.03 -8.49 -9.05
C PHE A 110 5.77 -7.44 -8.23
N THR A 111 7.04 -7.23 -8.55
CA THR A 111 7.83 -6.11 -8.03
C THR A 111 8.18 -5.16 -9.17
N VAL A 112 8.11 -3.86 -8.87
CA VAL A 112 8.31 -2.80 -9.86
C VAL A 112 8.69 -1.50 -9.16
N PRO A 113 9.71 -0.75 -9.64
CA PRO A 113 10.00 0.57 -9.09
C PRO A 113 8.75 1.48 -9.16
N ARG A 114 8.46 2.21 -8.07
CA ARG A 114 7.30 3.10 -8.01
C ARG A 114 7.27 4.16 -9.10
N MET A 115 8.43 4.57 -9.58
CA MET A 115 8.52 5.48 -10.73
C MET A 115 7.83 4.88 -11.97
N VAL A 116 8.03 3.59 -12.22
CA VAL A 116 7.44 2.88 -13.36
C VAL A 116 5.96 2.59 -13.12
N LEU A 117 5.61 2.06 -11.92
CA LEU A 117 4.22 1.73 -11.60
C LEU A 117 3.33 2.96 -11.60
N ASP A 118 3.77 4.02 -10.91
CA ASP A 118 2.93 5.22 -10.74
C ASP A 118 2.75 5.95 -12.08
N ASP A 119 3.78 5.96 -12.94
CA ASP A 119 3.69 6.50 -14.30
C ASP A 119 2.75 5.65 -15.18
N PHE A 120 2.87 4.32 -15.10
CA PHE A 120 1.93 3.42 -15.77
C PHE A 120 0.48 3.72 -15.40
N LEU A 121 0.17 3.77 -14.10
CA LEU A 121 -1.17 4.06 -13.61
C LEU A 121 -1.63 5.45 -14.04
N PHE A 122 -0.76 6.45 -13.93
CA PHE A 122 -1.05 7.82 -14.32
C PHE A 122 -1.44 7.94 -15.80
N ASN A 123 -0.70 7.29 -16.69
CA ASN A 123 -0.95 7.31 -18.14
C ASN A 123 -2.25 6.57 -18.54
N LYS A 124 -2.85 5.78 -17.63
CA LYS A 124 -4.16 5.15 -17.84
C LYS A 124 -5.36 5.99 -17.34
N MET A 125 -5.11 7.14 -16.68
CA MET A 125 -6.18 7.99 -16.13
C MET A 125 -6.87 8.90 -17.14
N PRO A 126 -6.19 9.47 -18.19
CA PRO A 126 -6.82 10.39 -19.12
C PRO A 126 -8.08 9.81 -19.75
N SER A 127 -9.17 10.56 -19.70
CA SER A 127 -10.47 10.16 -20.24
C SER A 127 -11.35 11.41 -20.49
N PRO A 128 -12.47 11.29 -21.20
CA PRO A 128 -13.43 12.40 -21.35
C PRO A 128 -14.03 12.89 -20.03
N TYR A 129 -13.94 12.09 -18.98
CA TYR A 129 -14.48 12.40 -17.64
C TYR A 129 -13.41 12.86 -16.64
N CYS A 130 -12.13 12.85 -17.02
CA CYS A 130 -11.01 13.14 -16.13
C CYS A 130 -10.18 14.31 -16.65
N THR A 131 -10.17 15.42 -15.92
CA THR A 131 -9.21 16.51 -16.14
C THR A 131 -8.08 16.40 -15.12
N ILE A 132 -6.82 16.45 -15.59
CA ILE A 132 -5.66 16.27 -14.72
C ILE A 132 -4.79 17.53 -14.72
N PHE A 133 -4.47 18.03 -13.53
CA PHE A 133 -3.48 19.08 -13.30
C PHE A 133 -2.26 18.48 -12.61
N GLN A 134 -1.13 18.38 -13.31
CA GLN A 134 0.18 18.08 -12.74
C GLN A 134 0.90 19.35 -12.35
N ASN A 135 1.92 19.25 -11.50
CA ASN A 135 2.65 20.42 -10.98
C ASN A 135 1.70 21.48 -10.41
N ALA A 136 0.63 21.02 -9.79
CA ALA A 136 -0.44 21.84 -9.22
C ALA A 136 -0.44 21.73 -7.70
N THR A 137 -0.23 22.83 -7.00
CA THR A 137 -0.15 22.87 -5.55
C THR A 137 -1.45 23.39 -4.98
N VAL A 138 -2.12 22.55 -4.18
CA VAL A 138 -3.28 22.96 -3.38
C VAL A 138 -2.82 23.82 -2.20
N SER A 139 -3.37 25.02 -2.10
CA SER A 139 -3.09 25.95 -0.99
C SER A 139 -4.19 25.97 0.06
N GLU A 140 -5.44 25.76 -0.34
CA GLU A 140 -6.59 25.80 0.57
C GLU A 140 -7.69 24.82 0.14
N ILE A 141 -8.37 24.28 1.13
CA ILE A 141 -9.57 23.46 0.95
C ILE A 141 -10.63 23.97 1.94
N ALA A 142 -11.83 24.26 1.46
CA ALA A 142 -12.91 24.77 2.31
C ALA A 142 -14.27 24.12 1.95
N ARG A 143 -15.16 24.02 2.93
CA ARG A 143 -16.58 23.76 2.66
C ARG A 143 -17.30 25.07 2.32
N VAL A 144 -18.16 25.01 1.31
CA VAL A 144 -18.97 26.15 0.86
C VAL A 144 -20.40 25.65 0.64
N GLY A 145 -21.26 25.81 1.65
CA GLY A 145 -22.59 25.19 1.62
C GLY A 145 -22.47 23.66 1.56
N ASP A 146 -23.19 23.04 0.64
CA ASP A 146 -23.21 21.60 0.38
C ASP A 146 -22.11 21.15 -0.61
N SER A 147 -21.07 21.96 -0.79
CA SER A 147 -19.97 21.73 -1.72
C SER A 147 -18.62 21.92 -1.05
N VAL A 148 -17.56 21.50 -1.73
CA VAL A 148 -16.17 21.79 -1.36
C VAL A 148 -15.53 22.67 -2.42
N LYS A 149 -14.68 23.58 -1.97
CA LYS A 149 -13.88 24.45 -2.82
C LYS A 149 -12.40 24.20 -2.53
N VAL A 150 -11.62 24.01 -3.60
CA VAL A 150 -10.17 23.86 -3.56
C VAL A 150 -9.53 25.03 -4.30
N THR A 151 -8.60 25.70 -3.64
CA THR A 151 -7.75 26.73 -4.28
C THR A 151 -6.40 26.10 -4.59
N MET A 152 -5.96 26.18 -5.83
CA MET A 152 -4.67 25.67 -6.27
C MET A 152 -3.92 26.64 -7.17
N THR A 153 -2.60 26.49 -7.21
CA THR A 153 -1.72 27.17 -8.17
C THR A 153 -1.24 26.17 -9.20
N HIS A 154 -1.43 26.49 -10.47
CA HIS A 154 -0.91 25.74 -11.60
C HIS A 154 -0.40 26.72 -12.67
N GLU A 155 0.83 26.52 -13.20
CA GLU A 155 1.45 27.39 -14.21
C GLU A 155 1.39 28.90 -13.89
N ARG A 156 1.62 29.27 -12.63
CA ARG A 156 1.54 30.64 -12.09
C ARG A 156 0.14 31.28 -12.10
N ALA A 157 -0.90 30.55 -12.47
CA ALA A 157 -2.29 30.95 -12.35
C ALA A 157 -2.93 30.37 -11.10
N ILE A 158 -3.91 31.06 -10.55
CA ILE A 158 -4.72 30.60 -9.43
C ILE A 158 -6.01 30.03 -9.98
N TYR A 159 -6.36 28.84 -9.53
CA TYR A 159 -7.62 28.16 -9.83
C TYR A 159 -8.42 27.96 -8.55
N GLU A 160 -9.72 28.21 -8.63
CA GLU A 160 -10.70 27.78 -7.64
C GLU A 160 -11.59 26.70 -8.27
N VAL A 161 -11.56 25.51 -7.71
CA VAL A 161 -12.32 24.35 -8.18
C VAL A 161 -13.40 24.05 -7.17
N THR A 162 -14.67 24.02 -7.59
CA THR A 162 -15.82 23.65 -6.74
C THR A 162 -16.34 22.27 -7.15
N ALA A 163 -16.67 21.44 -6.15
CA ALA A 163 -17.21 20.10 -6.38
C ALA A 163 -18.18 19.69 -5.26
N SER A 164 -19.03 18.69 -5.53
CA SER A 164 -19.90 18.09 -4.52
C SER A 164 -19.11 17.27 -3.50
N LEU A 165 -17.94 16.71 -3.89
CA LEU A 165 -17.15 15.84 -3.06
C LEU A 165 -15.65 15.97 -3.34
N ILE A 166 -14.84 15.85 -2.27
CA ILE A 166 -13.37 15.79 -2.36
C ILE A 166 -12.85 14.42 -1.89
N ILE A 167 -11.87 13.89 -2.63
CA ILE A 167 -11.14 12.67 -2.29
C ILE A 167 -9.74 13.03 -1.81
N GLY A 168 -9.41 12.67 -0.58
CA GLY A 168 -8.05 12.69 -0.07
C GLY A 168 -7.32 11.41 -0.51
N ALA A 169 -6.54 11.52 -1.57
CA ALA A 169 -5.60 10.50 -2.06
C ALA A 169 -4.15 11.00 -2.00
N ASP A 170 -3.90 12.01 -1.18
CA ASP A 170 -2.68 12.82 -1.05
C ASP A 170 -1.64 12.23 -0.06
N GLY A 171 -1.83 10.94 0.26
CA GLY A 171 -0.83 10.13 0.95
C GLY A 171 -0.68 10.43 2.44
N ASP A 172 0.49 10.10 2.99
CA ASP A 172 0.78 10.17 4.42
C ASP A 172 0.49 11.55 5.04
N LYS A 173 0.90 12.62 4.37
CA LYS A 173 0.75 14.00 4.87
C LYS A 173 -0.55 14.66 4.41
N SER A 174 -1.60 13.89 4.22
CA SER A 174 -2.87 14.34 3.65
C SER A 174 -3.38 15.65 4.26
N MET A 175 -3.61 16.62 3.37
CA MET A 175 -4.25 17.89 3.70
C MET A 175 -5.75 17.67 3.96
N VAL A 176 -6.40 16.82 3.13
CA VAL A 176 -7.83 16.51 3.27
C VAL A 176 -8.09 15.85 4.63
N ARG A 177 -7.26 14.87 5.04
CA ARG A 177 -7.36 14.25 6.37
C ARG A 177 -7.27 15.29 7.49
N LYS A 178 -6.27 16.15 7.45
CA LYS A 178 -6.07 17.18 8.49
C LYS A 178 -7.21 18.17 8.56
N GLN A 179 -7.73 18.59 7.40
CA GLN A 179 -8.74 19.64 7.33
C GLN A 179 -10.15 19.14 7.68
N PHE A 180 -10.50 17.93 7.28
CA PHE A 180 -11.90 17.46 7.34
C PHE A 180 -12.15 16.35 8.35
N SER A 181 -11.19 15.43 8.57
CA SER A 181 -11.49 14.26 9.38
C SER A 181 -11.09 14.38 10.85
N GLY A 182 -10.17 15.30 11.18
CA GLY A 182 -9.56 15.38 12.51
C GLY A 182 -8.76 14.15 12.89
N LEU A 183 -8.49 13.24 11.96
CA LEU A 183 -7.70 12.03 12.18
C LEU A 183 -6.23 12.37 12.36
N ASP A 184 -5.68 11.97 13.49
CA ASP A 184 -4.26 12.12 13.80
C ASP A 184 -3.56 10.77 13.83
N THR A 185 -2.32 10.75 13.33
CA THR A 185 -1.44 9.59 13.46
C THR A 185 -0.64 9.69 14.74
N THR A 186 -0.59 8.62 15.51
CA THR A 186 0.21 8.55 16.75
C THR A 186 1.46 7.71 16.52
N PRO A 187 2.50 7.81 17.35
CA PRO A 187 3.67 6.94 17.24
C PRO A 187 3.36 5.44 17.32
N LYS A 188 2.20 5.06 17.85
CA LYS A 188 1.73 3.66 17.94
C LYS A 188 1.06 3.17 16.67
N THR A 189 0.49 4.09 15.88
CA THR A 189 -0.22 3.81 14.62
C THR A 189 0.58 4.21 13.39
N TYR A 190 1.85 4.58 13.59
CA TYR A 190 2.72 5.11 12.55
C TYR A 190 4.06 4.39 12.54
N ALA A 191 4.47 3.90 11.38
CA ALA A 191 5.80 3.37 11.17
C ALA A 191 6.66 4.32 10.33
N VAL A 192 7.95 4.15 10.43
CA VAL A 192 8.94 4.81 9.58
C VAL A 192 9.74 3.75 8.86
N GLY A 193 10.00 3.98 7.57
CA GLY A 193 10.78 3.11 6.73
C GLY A 193 11.90 3.83 6.02
N LEU A 194 12.98 3.11 5.75
CA LEU A 194 14.06 3.53 4.86
C LEU A 194 14.12 2.56 3.69
N ARG A 195 14.41 3.08 2.51
CA ARG A 195 14.59 2.29 1.28
C ARG A 195 15.86 2.69 0.56
N ALA A 196 16.53 1.71 -0.03
CA ALA A 196 17.65 1.87 -0.94
C ALA A 196 17.54 0.87 -2.08
N TYR A 197 18.03 1.23 -3.26
CA TYR A 197 18.24 0.29 -4.36
C TYR A 197 19.67 -0.21 -4.35
N TYR A 198 19.84 -1.50 -4.63
CA TYR A 198 21.14 -2.15 -4.76
C TYR A 198 21.21 -2.94 -6.06
N GLU A 199 22.37 -2.90 -6.70
CA GLU A 199 22.74 -3.77 -7.83
C GLU A 199 23.66 -4.88 -7.34
N GLY A 200 23.56 -6.08 -7.92
CA GLY A 200 24.46 -7.18 -7.65
C GLY A 200 24.24 -7.90 -6.33
N VAL A 201 23.04 -7.76 -5.73
CA VAL A 201 22.65 -8.59 -4.56
C VAL A 201 22.49 -10.04 -5.00
N THR A 202 23.17 -10.96 -4.33
CA THR A 202 23.15 -12.40 -4.65
C THR A 202 22.18 -13.19 -3.78
N GLY A 203 21.91 -14.45 -4.14
CA GLY A 203 21.03 -15.34 -3.35
C GLY A 203 19.57 -14.95 -3.35
N LEU A 204 19.11 -14.17 -4.35
CA LEU A 204 17.68 -13.90 -4.56
C LEU A 204 16.96 -15.16 -5.02
N SER A 205 15.69 -15.29 -4.67
CA SER A 205 14.85 -16.43 -5.06
C SER A 205 14.73 -16.54 -6.58
N LYS A 206 14.79 -17.77 -7.12
CA LYS A 206 14.56 -18.05 -8.55
C LYS A 206 13.13 -17.74 -8.99
N ASP A 207 12.19 -17.81 -8.06
CA ASP A 207 10.77 -17.46 -8.24
C ASP A 207 10.46 -16.04 -7.77
N ASN A 208 11.48 -15.20 -7.60
CA ASN A 208 11.38 -13.79 -7.20
C ASN A 208 10.53 -13.58 -5.94
N PHE A 209 10.69 -14.46 -4.94
CA PHE A 209 10.03 -14.26 -3.66
C PHE A 209 10.55 -12.98 -3.01
N ILE A 210 9.64 -12.20 -2.47
CA ILE A 210 10.00 -11.05 -1.62
C ILE A 210 10.42 -11.58 -0.24
N GLU A 211 11.42 -10.97 0.37
CA GLU A 211 11.99 -11.46 1.63
C GLU A 211 11.77 -10.46 2.77
N LEU A 212 11.28 -10.96 3.91
CA LEU A 212 11.14 -10.20 5.15
C LEU A 212 12.01 -10.84 6.24
N HIS A 213 13.04 -10.12 6.69
CA HIS A 213 13.97 -10.53 7.73
C HIS A 213 13.62 -9.87 9.06
N PHE A 214 13.14 -10.65 10.01
CA PHE A 214 12.78 -10.19 11.35
C PHE A 214 14.01 -10.26 12.25
N LEU A 215 14.75 -9.16 12.32
CA LEU A 215 15.98 -9.06 13.11
C LEU A 215 15.65 -8.76 14.57
N PRO A 216 16.31 -9.44 15.56
CA PRO A 216 15.99 -9.28 16.98
C PRO A 216 15.99 -7.84 17.47
N GLU A 217 16.95 -7.04 17.03
CA GLU A 217 17.14 -5.63 17.39
C GLU A 217 16.06 -4.70 16.79
N MET A 218 15.40 -5.14 15.72
CA MET A 218 14.42 -4.34 14.97
C MET A 218 12.96 -4.73 15.26
N LEU A 219 12.72 -5.79 16.04
CA LEU A 219 11.35 -6.22 16.34
C LEU A 219 10.55 -5.10 17.05
N PRO A 220 9.28 -4.93 16.64
CA PRO A 220 8.42 -5.72 15.74
C PRO A 220 8.48 -5.30 14.25
N GLY A 221 9.53 -4.62 13.82
CA GLY A 221 9.81 -4.30 12.43
C GLY A 221 10.62 -5.39 11.72
N TYR A 222 11.00 -5.13 10.48
CA TYR A 222 11.78 -6.04 9.65
C TYR A 222 12.68 -5.29 8.66
N LEU A 223 13.68 -6.00 8.16
CA LEU A 223 14.44 -5.64 6.95
C LEU A 223 13.83 -6.41 5.78
N TRP A 224 13.65 -5.76 4.64
CA TRP A 224 13.20 -6.43 3.41
C TRP A 224 14.29 -6.44 2.35
N ILE A 225 14.28 -7.48 1.50
CA ILE A 225 15.05 -7.59 0.27
C ILE A 225 14.09 -8.07 -0.81
N PHE A 226 13.72 -7.19 -1.71
CA PHE A 226 12.78 -7.49 -2.79
C PHE A 226 13.49 -7.47 -4.12
N PRO A 227 13.50 -8.60 -4.86
CA PRO A 227 14.03 -8.63 -6.21
C PRO A 227 13.32 -7.60 -7.09
N LEU A 228 14.06 -6.93 -7.94
CA LEU A 228 13.58 -6.00 -8.94
C LEU A 228 14.10 -6.41 -10.32
N PRO A 229 13.49 -5.89 -11.42
CA PRO A 229 14.02 -6.10 -12.77
C PRO A 229 15.50 -5.72 -12.88
N ASN A 230 16.16 -6.28 -13.91
CA ASN A 230 17.54 -5.96 -14.28
C ASN A 230 18.61 -6.26 -13.20
N GLY A 231 18.36 -7.27 -12.35
CA GLY A 231 19.32 -7.68 -11.31
C GLY A 231 19.45 -6.71 -10.15
N MET A 232 18.48 -5.80 -10.01
CA MET A 232 18.38 -4.89 -8.89
C MET A 232 17.63 -5.51 -7.71
N ALA A 233 17.78 -4.93 -6.55
CA ALA A 233 16.97 -5.21 -5.37
C ALA A 233 16.57 -3.93 -4.66
N ASN A 234 15.31 -3.87 -4.21
CA ASN A 234 14.85 -2.89 -3.25
C ASN A 234 15.12 -3.44 -1.85
N VAL A 235 15.92 -2.73 -1.08
CA VAL A 235 16.34 -3.13 0.26
C VAL A 235 15.95 -2.04 1.24
N GLY A 236 15.36 -2.42 2.36
CA GLY A 236 15.00 -1.39 3.34
C GLY A 236 14.63 -1.97 4.69
N VAL A 237 14.22 -1.08 5.56
CA VAL A 237 13.82 -1.38 6.94
C VAL A 237 12.57 -0.59 7.30
N GLY A 238 11.68 -1.23 8.06
CA GLY A 238 10.46 -0.59 8.57
C GLY A 238 10.21 -0.95 10.02
N ILE A 239 9.87 0.05 10.85
CA ILE A 239 9.62 -0.15 12.27
C ILE A 239 8.64 0.91 12.81
N LEU A 240 7.89 0.56 13.85
CA LEU A 240 6.99 1.50 14.53
C LEU A 240 7.75 2.70 15.11
N SER A 241 7.24 3.91 14.88
CA SER A 241 7.81 5.17 15.39
C SER A 241 7.93 5.19 16.91
N GLU A 242 6.98 4.54 17.62
CA GLU A 242 7.06 4.39 19.08
C GLU A 242 8.33 3.65 19.51
N VAL A 243 8.70 2.58 18.79
CA VAL A 243 9.89 1.77 19.08
C VAL A 243 11.16 2.55 18.77
N VAL A 244 11.20 3.25 17.63
CA VAL A 244 12.33 4.14 17.26
C VAL A 244 12.59 5.17 18.36
N ARG A 245 11.53 5.84 18.82
CA ARG A 245 11.64 6.86 19.88
C ARG A 245 12.09 6.26 21.22
N LYS A 246 11.48 5.16 21.66
CA LYS A 246 11.81 4.51 22.94
C LYS A 246 13.22 3.95 23.00
N LYS A 247 13.68 3.32 21.91
CA LYS A 247 15.00 2.70 21.83
C LYS A 247 16.07 3.63 21.26
N LYS A 248 15.69 4.86 20.83
CA LYS A 248 16.58 5.84 20.17
C LYS A 248 17.32 5.25 18.96
N ILE A 249 16.60 4.50 18.13
CA ILE A 249 17.17 3.76 16.99
C ILE A 249 17.53 4.73 15.86
N ASN A 250 18.76 4.68 15.38
CA ASN A 250 19.14 5.21 14.08
C ASN A 250 18.89 4.15 13.01
N LEU A 251 17.78 4.27 12.27
CA LEU A 251 17.37 3.27 11.26
C LEU A 251 18.40 3.07 10.16
N ARG A 252 19.08 4.16 9.75
CA ARG A 252 20.10 4.07 8.70
C ARG A 252 21.31 3.26 9.17
N GLU A 253 21.77 3.51 10.37
CA GLU A 253 22.88 2.74 10.96
C GLU A 253 22.49 1.28 11.14
N GLN A 254 21.28 0.99 11.64
CA GLN A 254 20.78 -0.38 11.82
C GLN A 254 20.66 -1.13 10.49
N MET A 255 20.13 -0.49 9.44
CA MET A 255 20.06 -1.08 8.11
C MET A 255 21.46 -1.42 7.56
N LEU A 256 22.37 -0.46 7.60
CA LEU A 256 23.74 -0.64 7.11
C LEU A 256 24.53 -1.64 7.95
N HIS A 257 24.33 -1.66 9.26
CA HIS A 257 24.91 -2.63 10.16
C HIS A 257 24.43 -4.05 9.81
N ALA A 258 23.13 -4.27 9.64
CA ALA A 258 22.57 -5.55 9.24
C ALA A 258 23.13 -6.04 7.88
N ILE A 259 23.20 -5.16 6.89
CA ILE A 259 23.78 -5.47 5.58
C ILE A 259 25.26 -5.88 5.71
N LYS A 260 26.00 -5.27 6.63
CA LYS A 260 27.45 -5.52 6.77
C LYS A 260 27.79 -6.72 7.66
N THR A 261 26.96 -7.03 8.66
CA THR A 261 27.35 -7.95 9.74
C THR A 261 26.44 -9.16 9.91
N ASN A 262 25.17 -9.10 9.46
CA ASN A 262 24.27 -10.23 9.61
C ASN A 262 24.77 -11.42 8.78
N PRO A 263 24.97 -12.62 9.37
CA PRO A 263 25.61 -13.75 8.69
C PRO A 263 24.83 -14.28 7.48
N GLN A 264 23.53 -14.02 7.40
CA GLN A 264 22.70 -14.44 6.27
C GLN A 264 22.57 -13.35 5.19
N ILE A 265 22.76 -12.10 5.56
CA ILE A 265 22.59 -10.95 4.65
C ILE A 265 23.95 -10.51 4.09
N ALA A 266 24.96 -10.34 4.94
CA ALA A 266 26.26 -9.77 4.57
C ALA A 266 26.96 -10.46 3.39
N PRO A 267 27.00 -11.80 3.29
CA PRO A 267 27.61 -12.46 2.12
C PRO A 267 26.93 -12.12 0.80
N ARG A 268 25.62 -11.84 0.84
CA ARG A 268 24.82 -11.50 -0.35
C ARG A 268 25.11 -10.10 -0.89
N PHE A 269 25.64 -9.23 -0.03
CA PHE A 269 25.98 -7.84 -0.34
C PHE A 269 27.48 -7.60 -0.54
N ALA A 270 28.32 -8.64 -0.52
CA ALA A 270 29.77 -8.51 -0.63
C ALA A 270 30.24 -7.72 -1.86
N ASN A 271 29.56 -7.87 -2.98
CA ASN A 271 29.82 -7.16 -4.24
C ASN A 271 28.68 -6.23 -4.65
N ALA A 272 27.64 -6.09 -3.82
CA ALA A 272 26.51 -5.25 -4.13
C ALA A 272 26.87 -3.76 -4.04
N LYS A 273 26.31 -2.97 -4.94
CA LYS A 273 26.53 -1.52 -5.00
C LYS A 273 25.22 -0.78 -4.74
N LEU A 274 25.29 0.23 -3.87
CA LEU A 274 24.17 1.13 -3.64
C LEU A 274 23.92 1.95 -4.91
N ASN A 275 22.70 1.88 -5.42
CA ASN A 275 22.23 2.70 -6.54
C ASN A 275 21.36 3.86 -6.00
N GLY A 276 21.85 5.08 -6.13
CA GLY A 276 21.17 6.28 -5.64
C GLY A 276 21.37 6.54 -4.13
N LYS A 277 20.30 6.94 -3.45
CA LYS A 277 20.32 7.39 -2.05
C LYS A 277 19.42 6.52 -1.17
N ILE A 278 19.76 6.42 0.12
CA ILE A 278 18.86 5.88 1.13
C ILE A 278 17.83 6.98 1.47
N GLN A 279 16.56 6.68 1.28
CA GLN A 279 15.46 7.61 1.46
C GLN A 279 14.47 7.08 2.50
N GLY A 280 13.83 8.00 3.24
CA GLY A 280 12.89 7.66 4.29
C GLY A 280 11.48 8.14 4.01
N TRP A 281 10.48 7.40 4.53
CA TRP A 281 9.08 7.77 4.45
C TRP A 281 8.30 7.29 5.66
N GLY A 282 7.16 7.96 5.91
CA GLY A 282 6.20 7.59 6.93
C GLY A 282 5.12 6.66 6.41
N LEU A 283 4.64 5.78 7.29
CA LEU A 283 3.68 4.73 6.98
C LEU A 283 2.53 4.79 8.01
N PRO A 284 1.41 5.44 7.68
CA PRO A 284 0.22 5.43 8.53
C PRO A 284 -0.48 4.08 8.47
N LEU A 285 -0.38 3.31 9.57
CA LEU A 285 -0.84 1.93 9.65
C LEU A 285 -2.30 1.84 10.09
N ALA A 286 -3.02 0.87 9.54
CA ALA A 286 -4.39 0.52 9.91
C ALA A 286 -4.46 -0.25 11.25
N MET A 287 -4.00 0.37 12.33
CA MET A 287 -3.95 -0.25 13.66
C MET A 287 -5.30 -0.25 14.37
N GLU A 288 -6.18 0.65 14.01
CA GLU A 288 -7.49 0.91 14.63
C GLU A 288 -8.50 1.31 13.55
N ARG A 289 -9.78 1.04 13.81
CA ARG A 289 -10.87 1.53 12.94
C ARG A 289 -11.03 3.03 13.13
N GLN A 290 -11.12 3.77 12.01
CA GLN A 290 -11.25 5.22 11.96
C GLN A 290 -12.40 5.62 11.03
N ASN A 291 -12.87 6.86 11.11
CA ASN A 291 -13.81 7.40 10.13
C ASN A 291 -13.03 7.77 8.86
N LEU A 292 -13.40 7.15 7.74
CA LEU A 292 -12.73 7.35 6.45
C LEU A 292 -13.45 8.38 5.59
N SER A 293 -14.65 8.79 5.99
CA SER A 293 -15.48 9.76 5.27
C SER A 293 -16.26 10.67 6.24
N GLY A 294 -16.86 11.67 5.70
CA GLY A 294 -17.77 12.61 6.35
C GLY A 294 -18.45 13.47 5.30
N ASP A 295 -19.15 14.55 5.71
CA ASP A 295 -19.86 15.41 4.76
C ASP A 295 -18.89 15.90 3.67
N ASN A 296 -19.22 15.61 2.41
CA ASN A 296 -18.51 16.03 1.21
C ASN A 296 -17.04 15.58 1.11
N PHE A 297 -16.57 14.58 1.87
CA PHE A 297 -15.22 14.05 1.71
C PHE A 297 -15.12 12.54 1.91
N ILE A 298 -14.13 11.92 1.24
CA ILE A 298 -13.68 10.55 1.44
C ILE A 298 -12.14 10.54 1.48
N LEU A 299 -11.55 9.71 2.35
CA LEU A 299 -10.12 9.43 2.40
C LEU A 299 -9.82 8.04 1.81
N THR A 300 -8.70 7.91 1.09
CA THR A 300 -8.28 6.66 0.45
C THR A 300 -6.78 6.39 0.66
N GLY A 301 -6.36 5.15 0.63
CA GLY A 301 -4.96 4.75 0.77
C GLY A 301 -4.28 5.23 2.05
N ASP A 302 -3.08 5.81 1.92
CA ASP A 302 -2.30 6.32 3.05
C ASP A 302 -3.00 7.52 3.73
N ALA A 303 -3.77 8.31 2.98
CA ALA A 303 -4.56 9.39 3.55
C ALA A 303 -5.62 8.86 4.52
N ALA A 304 -6.14 7.66 4.28
CA ALA A 304 -7.08 6.93 5.12
C ALA A 304 -6.41 6.04 6.18
N CYS A 305 -5.08 6.06 6.31
CA CYS A 305 -4.31 5.20 7.20
C CYS A 305 -4.60 3.69 6.97
N LEU A 306 -4.65 3.24 5.70
CA LEU A 306 -5.01 1.87 5.34
C LEU A 306 -3.81 0.96 5.01
N ILE A 307 -2.58 1.34 5.38
CA ILE A 307 -1.42 0.46 5.24
C ILE A 307 -1.55 -0.72 6.21
N ASP A 308 -1.33 -1.93 5.69
CA ASP A 308 -1.35 -3.15 6.51
C ASP A 308 -0.29 -3.12 7.61
N PRO A 309 -0.66 -3.33 8.88
CA PRO A 309 0.26 -3.18 10.00
C PRO A 309 1.41 -4.18 10.04
N PHE A 310 1.23 -5.38 9.49
CA PHE A 310 2.22 -6.45 9.56
C PHE A 310 3.11 -6.50 8.32
N SER A 311 2.51 -6.49 7.14
CA SER A 311 3.23 -6.63 5.87
C SER A 311 3.74 -5.30 5.31
N GLY A 312 3.14 -4.17 5.72
CA GLY A 312 3.39 -2.87 5.10
C GLY A 312 2.71 -2.70 3.72
N GLU A 313 1.79 -3.59 3.34
CA GLU A 313 1.04 -3.51 2.08
C GLU A 313 0.20 -2.23 2.04
N GLY A 314 0.57 -1.33 1.15
CA GLY A 314 -0.10 -0.05 0.96
C GLY A 314 -0.65 0.14 -0.44
N ILE A 315 0.06 -0.34 -1.49
CA ILE A 315 -0.30 -0.10 -2.89
C ILE A 315 -1.65 -0.74 -3.23
N GLY A 316 -1.81 -2.03 -2.92
CA GLY A 316 -3.05 -2.75 -3.16
C GLY A 316 -4.21 -2.20 -2.34
N ASN A 317 -3.99 -1.83 -1.07
CA ASN A 317 -5.01 -1.20 -0.24
C ASN A 317 -5.40 0.19 -0.76
N ALA A 318 -4.44 0.95 -1.31
CA ALA A 318 -4.68 2.25 -1.90
C ALA A 318 -5.57 2.14 -3.15
N LEU A 319 -5.20 1.30 -4.11
CA LEU A 319 -6.02 1.03 -5.30
C LEU A 319 -7.41 0.51 -4.93
N TYR A 320 -7.47 -0.44 -3.99
CA TYR A 320 -8.73 -1.07 -3.58
C TYR A 320 -9.67 -0.10 -2.88
N SER A 321 -9.17 0.73 -1.95
CA SER A 321 -9.97 1.77 -1.32
C SER A 321 -10.41 2.84 -2.31
N GLY A 322 -9.57 3.19 -3.31
CA GLY A 322 -9.96 4.09 -4.41
C GLY A 322 -11.11 3.52 -5.24
N MET A 323 -11.06 2.23 -5.58
CA MET A 323 -12.16 1.54 -6.27
C MET A 323 -13.46 1.58 -5.43
N LEU A 324 -13.39 1.28 -4.13
CA LEU A 324 -14.56 1.32 -3.25
C LEU A 324 -15.11 2.74 -3.09
N ALA A 325 -14.23 3.76 -3.04
CA ALA A 325 -14.64 5.16 -3.00
C ALA A 325 -15.43 5.54 -4.27
N ALA A 326 -14.96 5.16 -5.45
CA ALA A 326 -15.69 5.41 -6.69
C ALA A 326 -17.07 4.72 -6.74
N MET A 327 -17.20 3.50 -6.21
CA MET A 327 -18.48 2.81 -6.08
C MET A 327 -19.45 3.57 -5.14
N ALA A 328 -18.96 4.03 -4.00
CA ALA A 328 -19.76 4.83 -3.06
C ALA A 328 -20.19 6.16 -3.69
N ILE A 329 -19.29 6.79 -4.45
CA ILE A 329 -19.58 8.06 -5.16
C ILE A 329 -20.64 7.85 -6.24
N GLN A 330 -20.61 6.74 -6.99
CA GLN A 330 -21.66 6.42 -7.95
C GLN A 330 -23.02 6.44 -7.29
N HIS A 331 -23.18 5.75 -6.17
CA HIS A 331 -24.45 5.75 -5.42
C HIS A 331 -24.80 7.13 -4.83
N ALA A 332 -23.79 7.90 -4.36
CA ALA A 332 -24.01 9.26 -3.86
C ALA A 332 -24.54 10.20 -4.94
N VAL A 333 -24.01 10.09 -6.15
CA VAL A 333 -24.47 10.86 -7.34
C VAL A 333 -25.89 10.46 -7.74
N GLU A 334 -26.19 9.14 -7.78
CA GLU A 334 -27.52 8.62 -8.12
C GLU A 334 -28.59 9.11 -7.12
N GLN A 335 -28.25 9.24 -5.84
CA GLN A 335 -29.16 9.68 -4.78
C GLN A 335 -29.06 11.18 -4.49
N ASN A 336 -28.12 11.88 -5.10
CA ASN A 336 -27.78 13.27 -4.78
C ASN A 336 -27.54 13.50 -3.28
N ASP A 337 -26.87 12.53 -2.61
CA ASP A 337 -26.60 12.57 -1.17
C ASP A 337 -25.09 12.39 -0.91
N PHE A 338 -24.42 13.47 -0.49
CA PHE A 338 -23.01 13.51 -0.14
C PHE A 338 -22.81 13.71 1.37
N SER A 339 -23.84 13.43 2.17
CA SER A 339 -23.78 13.54 3.62
C SER A 339 -22.82 12.50 4.24
N GLY A 340 -22.23 12.85 5.38
CA GLY A 340 -21.37 11.95 6.12
C GLY A 340 -22.08 10.67 6.58
N ALA A 341 -23.38 10.72 6.84
CA ALA A 341 -24.17 9.54 7.19
C ALA A 341 -24.28 8.57 6.03
N PHE A 342 -24.56 9.06 4.83
CA PHE A 342 -24.61 8.25 3.62
C PHE A 342 -23.24 7.69 3.28
N LEU A 343 -22.21 8.54 3.22
CA LEU A 343 -20.85 8.14 2.86
C LEU A 343 -20.24 7.13 3.84
N LYS A 344 -20.56 7.26 5.14
CA LYS A 344 -20.15 6.25 6.13
C LYS A 344 -20.73 4.87 5.81
N SER A 345 -22.00 4.78 5.48
CA SER A 345 -22.62 3.49 5.15
C SER A 345 -22.16 2.93 3.80
N ALA A 346 -22.04 3.81 2.80
CA ALA A 346 -21.66 3.42 1.44
C ALA A 346 -20.16 3.14 1.27
N TYR A 347 -19.30 3.76 2.08
CA TYR A 347 -17.85 3.63 1.97
C TYR A 347 -17.19 3.03 3.21
N ASP A 348 -17.25 3.68 4.39
CA ASP A 348 -16.51 3.22 5.59
C ASP A 348 -16.88 1.78 5.97
N ASP A 349 -18.18 1.50 6.08
CA ASP A 349 -18.66 0.16 6.45
C ASP A 349 -18.30 -0.89 5.39
N VAL A 350 -18.29 -0.51 4.13
CA VAL A 350 -17.87 -1.39 3.03
C VAL A 350 -16.36 -1.66 3.07
N VAL A 351 -15.53 -0.63 3.29
CA VAL A 351 -14.07 -0.80 3.45
C VAL A 351 -13.77 -1.74 4.62
N TYR A 352 -14.37 -1.50 5.79
CA TYR A 352 -14.12 -2.36 6.95
C TYR A 352 -14.76 -3.74 6.86
N LYS A 353 -15.84 -3.91 6.12
CA LYS A 353 -16.38 -5.23 5.79
C LYS A 353 -15.43 -6.02 4.90
N ARG A 354 -14.70 -5.37 3.98
CA ARG A 354 -13.79 -6.01 3.02
C ARG A 354 -12.37 -6.18 3.56
N LEU A 355 -11.83 -5.19 4.24
CA LEU A 355 -10.44 -5.16 4.70
C LEU A 355 -10.28 -5.31 6.22
N GLY A 356 -11.32 -5.01 7.01
CA GLY A 356 -11.19 -4.84 8.45
C GLY A 356 -10.72 -6.08 9.21
N ASP A 357 -11.14 -7.28 8.81
CA ASP A 357 -10.68 -8.52 9.47
C ASP A 357 -9.22 -8.81 9.17
N GLU A 358 -8.80 -8.59 7.92
CA GLU A 358 -7.39 -8.69 7.52
C GLU A 358 -6.52 -7.74 8.33
N LEU A 359 -6.89 -6.47 8.34
CA LEU A 359 -6.15 -5.42 9.04
C LEU A 359 -6.09 -5.67 10.55
N ARG A 360 -7.18 -6.17 11.15
CA ARG A 360 -7.22 -6.54 12.57
C ARG A 360 -6.28 -7.70 12.91
N ILE A 361 -6.24 -8.72 12.05
CA ILE A 361 -5.33 -9.86 12.20
C ILE A 361 -3.88 -9.39 12.02
N SER A 362 -3.60 -8.58 11.01
CA SER A 362 -2.30 -7.97 10.78
C SER A 362 -1.83 -7.14 11.98
N ALA A 363 -2.70 -6.33 12.56
CA ALA A 363 -2.39 -5.57 13.77
C ALA A 363 -2.07 -6.47 14.97
N ALA A 364 -2.77 -7.60 15.11
CA ALA A 364 -2.48 -8.59 16.15
C ALA A 364 -1.13 -9.28 15.92
N LEU A 365 -0.84 -9.71 14.68
CA LEU A 365 0.44 -10.31 14.29
C LEU A 365 1.61 -9.36 14.53
N GLN A 366 1.46 -8.10 14.15
CA GLN A 366 2.47 -7.07 14.38
C GLN A 366 2.79 -6.90 15.88
N LYS A 367 1.76 -6.97 16.76
CA LYS A 367 1.94 -6.94 18.20
C LYS A 367 2.65 -8.21 18.72
N LEU A 368 2.34 -9.39 18.17
CA LEU A 368 2.95 -10.66 18.54
C LEU A 368 4.42 -10.77 18.11
N CYS A 369 4.80 -10.11 17.01
CA CYS A 369 6.19 -10.08 16.54
C CYS A 369 7.18 -9.43 17.54
N LYS A 370 6.71 -8.73 18.56
CA LYS A 370 7.55 -8.28 19.68
C LYS A 370 8.20 -9.44 20.45
N TYR A 371 7.56 -10.62 20.44
CA TYR A 371 7.98 -11.80 21.18
C TYR A 371 8.79 -12.74 20.27
N GLN A 372 10.09 -12.56 20.23
CA GLN A 372 11.02 -13.34 19.40
C GLN A 372 10.81 -14.86 19.50
N TRP A 373 10.62 -15.40 20.72
CA TRP A 373 10.42 -16.82 20.96
C TRP A 373 9.16 -17.35 20.26
N LEU A 374 8.09 -16.57 20.28
CA LEU A 374 6.81 -16.93 19.66
C LEU A 374 6.93 -16.95 18.14
N PHE A 375 7.59 -15.95 17.55
CA PHE A 375 7.83 -15.91 16.13
C PHE A 375 8.66 -17.11 15.65
N ASN A 376 9.76 -17.39 16.34
CA ASN A 376 10.60 -18.57 16.07
C ASN A 376 9.81 -19.88 16.18
N PHE A 377 8.92 -19.99 17.19
CA PHE A 377 8.06 -21.16 17.37
C PHE A 377 7.08 -21.33 16.19
N VAL A 378 6.39 -20.27 15.76
CA VAL A 378 5.45 -20.31 14.64
C VAL A 378 6.17 -20.70 13.34
N VAL A 379 7.30 -20.09 13.03
CA VAL A 379 8.11 -20.45 11.85
C VAL A 379 8.56 -21.91 11.91
N LYS A 380 9.06 -22.38 13.07
CA LYS A 380 9.48 -23.77 13.26
C LYS A 380 8.32 -24.75 13.03
N LYS A 381 7.12 -24.44 13.49
CA LYS A 381 5.91 -25.25 13.26
C LYS A 381 5.48 -25.25 11.81
N ALA A 382 5.43 -24.07 11.18
CA ALA A 382 5.04 -23.92 9.77
C ALA A 382 6.00 -24.64 8.82
N ARG A 383 7.29 -24.67 9.10
CA ARG A 383 8.27 -25.47 8.35
C ARG A 383 7.96 -26.97 8.34
N LYS A 384 7.35 -27.49 9.40
CA LYS A 384 7.03 -28.93 9.55
C LYS A 384 5.61 -29.27 9.09
N SER A 385 4.70 -28.32 8.99
CA SER A 385 3.29 -28.53 8.68
C SER A 385 2.91 -27.94 7.32
N ALA A 386 2.66 -28.80 6.33
CA ALA A 386 2.14 -28.39 5.04
C ALA A 386 0.78 -27.68 5.17
N SER A 387 -0.10 -28.18 6.05
CA SER A 387 -1.41 -27.57 6.31
C SER A 387 -1.27 -26.13 6.82
N LEU A 388 -0.32 -25.87 7.72
CA LEU A 388 -0.09 -24.52 8.24
C LEU A 388 0.51 -23.61 7.16
N ARG A 389 1.49 -24.09 6.35
CA ARG A 389 2.01 -23.32 5.20
C ARG A 389 0.91 -22.97 4.21
N ASN A 390 0.07 -23.94 3.84
CA ASN A 390 -1.03 -23.72 2.92
C ASN A 390 -2.03 -22.69 3.45
N THR A 391 -2.28 -22.69 4.74
CA THR A 391 -3.15 -21.70 5.37
C THR A 391 -2.51 -20.31 5.34
N ILE A 392 -1.22 -20.19 5.64
CA ILE A 392 -0.51 -18.91 5.53
C ILE A 392 -0.47 -18.43 4.07
N SER A 393 -0.23 -19.34 3.11
CA SER A 393 -0.30 -19.03 1.67
C SER A 393 -1.67 -18.48 1.25
N ALA A 394 -2.76 -19.10 1.72
CA ALA A 394 -4.12 -18.65 1.43
C ALA A 394 -4.40 -17.22 1.96
N MET A 395 -3.71 -16.77 3.00
CA MET A 395 -3.80 -15.39 3.48
C MET A 395 -3.25 -14.37 2.49
N PHE A 396 -2.28 -14.75 1.67
CA PHE A 396 -1.68 -13.87 0.66
C PHE A 396 -2.32 -13.98 -0.72
N SER A 397 -2.91 -15.14 -1.03
CA SER A 397 -3.39 -15.45 -2.39
C SER A 397 -4.86 -15.08 -2.64
N ASN A 398 -5.70 -14.94 -1.61
CA ASN A 398 -7.13 -14.78 -1.86
C ASN A 398 -7.85 -13.95 -0.79
N ILE A 399 -8.48 -12.86 -1.22
CA ILE A 399 -9.26 -11.98 -0.34
C ILE A 399 -10.47 -12.72 0.25
N ASP A 400 -11.03 -13.68 -0.48
CA ASP A 400 -12.25 -14.40 -0.09
C ASP A 400 -12.00 -15.64 0.80
N LEU A 401 -10.79 -16.22 0.78
CA LEU A 401 -10.43 -17.38 1.63
C LEU A 401 -10.09 -17.03 3.07
N ARG A 402 -10.04 -15.76 3.42
CA ARG A 402 -9.71 -15.25 4.76
C ARG A 402 -10.78 -15.51 5.82
N ASP A 403 -11.98 -15.93 5.43
CA ASP A 403 -13.03 -16.38 6.36
C ASP A 403 -12.60 -17.56 7.25
N GLN A 404 -11.61 -18.36 6.83
CA GLN A 404 -11.06 -19.42 7.66
C GLN A 404 -10.29 -18.89 8.89
N LEU A 405 -9.73 -17.67 8.79
CA LEU A 405 -9.03 -17.01 9.91
C LEU A 405 -9.96 -16.53 11.03
N ARG A 406 -11.26 -16.41 10.75
CA ARG A 406 -12.28 -16.07 11.76
C ARG A 406 -12.56 -17.21 12.74
N ARG A 407 -12.17 -18.44 12.41
CA ARG A 407 -12.51 -19.62 13.21
C ARG A 407 -11.49 -19.82 14.32
N PRO A 408 -11.89 -19.86 15.61
CA PRO A 408 -11.00 -20.20 16.71
C PRO A 408 -10.27 -21.54 16.52
N SER A 409 -10.92 -22.49 15.82
CA SER A 409 -10.35 -23.77 15.42
C SER A 409 -9.09 -23.64 14.56
N PHE A 410 -8.92 -22.53 13.83
CA PHE A 410 -7.71 -22.24 13.07
C PHE A 410 -6.50 -22.06 14.00
N TYR A 411 -6.66 -21.25 15.03
CA TYR A 411 -5.59 -21.00 16.02
C TYR A 411 -5.29 -22.25 16.87
N LEU A 412 -6.30 -23.05 17.16
CA LEU A 412 -6.14 -24.36 17.81
C LEU A 412 -5.38 -25.33 16.91
N LYS A 413 -5.62 -25.35 15.60
CA LYS A 413 -4.82 -26.15 14.65
C LYS A 413 -3.35 -25.74 14.63
N ILE A 414 -3.04 -24.45 14.72
CA ILE A 414 -1.64 -23.97 14.80
C ILE A 414 -0.96 -24.48 16.07
N LEU A 415 -1.67 -24.52 17.18
CA LEU A 415 -1.12 -24.93 18.49
C LEU A 415 -1.02 -26.46 18.64
N PHE A 416 -2.00 -27.20 18.12
CA PHE A 416 -2.19 -28.62 18.43
C PHE A 416 -1.93 -29.58 17.27
N ASN A 417 -1.77 -29.13 16.01
CA ASN A 417 -1.37 -30.05 14.94
C ASN A 417 0.10 -30.46 15.11
N ARG A 418 0.28 -31.74 15.37
CA ARG A 418 1.57 -32.44 15.35
C ARG A 418 2.08 -32.63 13.93
#